data_0a5cac6858d28b47d601114545d1dc03
#
_entry.id   0a5cac6858d28b47d601114545d1dc03
#
_cell.length_a   1.000
_cell.length_b   1.000
_cell.length_c   1.000
_cell.angle_alpha   90.00
_cell.angle_beta   90.00
_cell.angle_gamma   90.00
#
_symmetry.space_group_name_H-M   'P 1'
#
loop_
_entity.id
_entity.type
_entity.pdbx_description
1 polymer ?
#
loop_
_entity_poly.entity_id
_entity_poly.type
_entity_poly.pdbx_seq_one_letter_code
_entity_poly.pdbx_strand_id
1 'polypeptide(L)'
;MVNLLLAASAALLLPLAPPGETRKAASKANTGVTRVAQIRIQQHFVIRVPRPDAVRRISAPAAPLPPIAWVEKDADKCVKMQSLAGATITRPDSVDLFLAGGKRLRAKLGSECPALDFYSGFYVKPTRDGMICAKRDMFRSRSGGECRIKAFRTLIPAR
;
A
#
# COMPACT_ATOMS: atom_id res chain seq x y z
N MET A 1 -43.85 41.68 -34.15
CA MET A 1 -43.96 42.29 -32.83
C MET A 1 -42.63 42.01 -32.13
N VAL A 2 -41.62 42.81 -32.37
CA VAL A 2 -41.16 44.01 -31.70
C VAL A 2 -41.07 43.83 -30.19
N ASN A 3 -39.85 43.73 -29.70
CA ASN A 3 -39.25 44.47 -28.59
C ASN A 3 -37.83 43.92 -28.38
N LEU A 4 -36.87 44.67 -28.76
CA LEU A 4 -36.23 45.88 -28.22
C LEU A 4 -35.32 45.55 -27.03
N LEU A 5 -34.03 45.49 -27.34
CA LEU A 5 -32.84 46.12 -26.76
C LEU A 5 -32.92 46.53 -25.25
N LEU A 6 -31.92 46.06 -24.52
CA LEU A 6 -31.19 46.93 -23.61
C LEU A 6 -29.83 46.35 -23.26
N ALA A 7 -28.78 46.96 -23.79
CA ALA A 7 -27.38 46.79 -23.43
C ALA A 7 -27.13 47.49 -22.08
N ALA A 8 -26.50 46.79 -21.15
CA ALA A 8 -25.91 47.40 -19.97
C ALA A 8 -24.45 46.98 -19.87
N SER A 9 -23.61 47.92 -20.28
CA SER A 9 -22.14 47.85 -20.07
C SER A 9 -21.83 48.07 -18.60
N ALA A 10 -21.34 47.10 -17.91
CA ALA A 10 -20.77 47.24 -16.58
C ALA A 10 -19.25 47.35 -16.67
N ALA A 11 -18.74 48.52 -16.42
CA ALA A 11 -17.33 48.87 -16.33
C ALA A 11 -16.69 48.14 -15.14
N LEU A 12 -15.63 47.34 -15.41
CA LEU A 12 -14.74 46.80 -14.38
C LEU A 12 -13.86 47.92 -13.84
N LEU A 13 -14.11 48.32 -12.62
CA LEU A 13 -13.21 49.12 -11.79
C LEU A 13 -12.31 48.12 -11.01
N LEU A 14 -11.06 47.98 -11.42
CA LEU A 14 -10.02 47.35 -10.60
C LEU A 14 -9.59 48.33 -9.50
N PRO A 15 -9.57 47.93 -8.24
CA PRO A 15 -8.89 48.71 -7.22
C PRO A 15 -7.39 48.43 -7.26
N LEU A 16 -6.59 49.49 -7.47
CA LEU A 16 -5.14 49.48 -7.23
C LEU A 16 -4.92 49.24 -5.73
N ALA A 17 -4.17 48.19 -5.42
CA ALA A 17 -3.67 47.95 -4.07
C ALA A 17 -2.43 48.84 -3.80
N PRO A 18 -2.38 49.51 -2.63
CA PRO A 18 -1.18 50.27 -2.24
C PRO A 18 -0.04 49.35 -1.75
N PRO A 19 1.24 49.74 -1.94
CA PRO A 19 2.38 48.95 -1.51
C PRO A 19 2.60 49.07 0.00
N GLY A 20 2.77 47.91 0.62
CA GLY A 20 3.65 47.61 1.73
C GLY A 20 3.69 48.54 2.95
N GLU A 21 2.90 48.23 3.96
CA GLU A 21 3.24 48.58 5.34
C GLU A 21 3.73 47.35 6.09
N THR A 22 5.00 47.38 6.40
CA THR A 22 5.63 46.45 7.35
C THR A 22 5.09 46.68 8.75
N ARG A 23 4.03 45.99 9.12
CA ARG A 23 3.53 45.98 10.49
C ARG A 23 4.50 45.12 11.33
N LYS A 24 5.31 45.82 12.14
CA LYS A 24 5.98 45.23 13.30
C LYS A 24 4.91 44.61 14.21
N ALA A 25 4.86 43.29 14.22
CA ALA A 25 4.04 42.56 15.16
C ALA A 25 4.61 42.69 16.56
N ALA A 26 3.92 43.46 17.41
CA ALA A 26 4.17 43.44 18.84
C ALA A 26 3.91 42.04 19.39
N SER A 27 4.93 41.43 19.91
CA SER A 27 4.88 40.16 20.65
C SER A 27 4.03 40.36 21.92
N LYS A 28 2.77 40.04 21.87
CA LYS A 28 1.98 39.77 23.07
C LYS A 28 2.30 38.38 23.56
N ALA A 29 2.94 38.30 24.71
CA ALA A 29 3.10 37.08 25.49
C ALA A 29 1.72 36.44 25.66
N ASN A 30 1.49 35.32 25.02
CA ASN A 30 0.27 34.57 25.15
C ASN A 30 0.55 33.37 26.05
N THR A 31 -0.03 33.41 27.20
CA THR A 31 -0.10 32.39 28.26
C THR A 31 -0.37 31.02 27.66
N GLY A 32 0.50 30.07 28.02
CA GLY A 32 0.60 28.70 27.55
C GLY A 32 -0.71 27.96 27.29
N VAL A 33 -0.99 27.77 26.04
CA VAL A 33 -1.77 26.63 25.57
C VAL A 33 -0.80 25.78 24.76
N THR A 34 -0.25 24.75 25.41
CA THR A 34 0.54 23.73 24.73
C THR A 34 -0.38 23.01 23.74
N ARG A 35 -0.36 23.42 22.47
CA ARG A 35 -0.98 22.64 21.40
C ARG A 35 -0.16 21.37 21.20
N VAL A 36 -0.62 20.28 21.78
CA VAL A 36 -0.08 18.97 21.48
C VAL A 36 -0.48 18.64 20.03
N ALA A 37 0.46 18.78 19.11
CA ALA A 37 0.30 18.33 17.74
C ALA A 37 0.29 16.80 17.74
N GLN A 38 -0.87 16.18 17.58
CA GLN A 38 -1.00 14.75 17.49
C GLN A 38 -0.57 14.31 16.09
N ILE A 39 0.69 13.86 15.96
CA ILE A 39 1.21 13.28 14.71
C ILE A 39 0.64 11.86 14.61
N ARG A 40 -0.28 11.67 13.68
CA ARG A 40 -0.79 10.34 13.35
C ARG A 40 0.13 9.71 12.31
N ILE A 41 1.10 8.92 12.76
CA ILE A 41 1.98 8.15 11.88
C ILE A 41 1.19 6.95 11.37
N GLN A 42 0.80 6.98 10.09
CA GLN A 42 0.27 5.80 9.41
C GLN A 42 1.46 5.02 8.83
N GLN A 43 1.80 3.92 9.48
CA GLN A 43 2.82 3.02 8.95
C GLN A 43 2.22 2.21 7.81
N HIS A 44 2.73 2.43 6.60
CA HIS A 44 2.45 1.60 5.44
C HIS A 44 3.60 0.60 5.28
N PHE A 45 3.31 -0.68 5.43
CA PHE A 45 4.28 -1.71 5.11
C PHE A 45 4.26 -1.98 3.61
N VAL A 46 5.33 -1.59 2.92
CA VAL A 46 5.55 -1.92 1.52
C VAL A 46 6.43 -3.16 1.45
N ILE A 47 5.84 -4.28 1.06
CA ILE A 47 6.60 -5.50 0.80
C ILE A 47 7.13 -5.41 -0.64
N ARG A 48 8.44 -5.24 -0.80
CA ARG A 48 9.09 -5.29 -2.11
C ARG A 48 9.37 -6.74 -2.48
N VAL A 49 8.84 -7.17 -3.60
CA VAL A 49 9.16 -8.47 -4.18
C VAL A 49 10.40 -8.28 -5.06
N PRO A 50 11.54 -8.89 -4.74
CA PRO A 50 12.71 -8.82 -5.61
C PRO A 50 12.39 -9.50 -6.94
N ARG A 51 12.77 -8.86 -8.05
CA ARG A 51 12.69 -9.50 -9.37
C ARG A 51 13.73 -10.62 -9.43
N PRO A 52 13.40 -11.80 -9.94
CA PRO A 52 14.36 -12.91 -10.06
C PRO A 52 15.60 -12.55 -10.89
N ASP A 53 15.50 -11.58 -11.79
CA ASP A 53 16.60 -11.16 -12.65
C ASP A 53 17.67 -10.31 -11.95
N ALA A 54 17.36 -9.70 -10.81
CA ALA A 54 18.31 -8.85 -10.09
C ALA A 54 19.34 -9.64 -9.27
N VAL A 55 19.08 -10.93 -8.98
CA VAL A 55 19.96 -11.79 -8.17
C VAL A 55 21.06 -12.44 -9.00
N ARG A 56 21.06 -12.30 -10.33
CA ARG A 56 21.91 -13.06 -11.23
C ARG A 56 23.37 -12.62 -11.33
N ARG A 57 23.83 -11.63 -10.58
CA ARG A 57 25.18 -11.05 -10.77
C ARG A 57 26.25 -11.46 -9.76
N ILE A 58 25.95 -12.26 -8.77
CA ILE A 58 26.98 -12.70 -7.82
C ILE A 58 26.77 -14.17 -7.51
N SER A 59 27.31 -15.03 -8.33
CA SER A 59 27.86 -16.36 -7.95
C SER A 59 28.15 -17.18 -9.21
N ALA A 60 29.28 -17.87 -9.22
CA ALA A 60 29.64 -18.90 -10.18
C ALA A 60 28.47 -19.87 -10.40
N PRO A 61 28.38 -20.52 -11.59
CA PRO A 61 27.24 -21.36 -11.92
C PRO A 61 27.21 -22.62 -11.05
N ALA A 62 26.61 -22.48 -9.86
CA ALA A 62 26.15 -23.67 -9.16
C ALA A 62 25.00 -24.25 -9.97
N ALA A 63 25.06 -25.55 -10.25
CA ALA A 63 24.00 -26.26 -10.93
C ALA A 63 22.64 -25.88 -10.30
N PRO A 64 21.62 -25.53 -11.09
CA PRO A 64 20.33 -25.12 -10.54
C PRO A 64 19.79 -26.26 -9.68
N LEU A 65 19.58 -25.97 -8.40
CA LEU A 65 18.92 -26.92 -7.52
C LEU A 65 17.54 -27.26 -8.10
N PRO A 66 17.13 -28.55 -8.05
CA PRO A 66 15.82 -28.94 -8.53
C PRO A 66 14.74 -28.12 -7.82
N PRO A 67 13.69 -27.67 -8.53
CA PRO A 67 12.62 -26.87 -7.93
C PRO A 67 11.96 -27.67 -6.81
N ILE A 68 11.85 -27.03 -5.63
CA ILE A 68 11.16 -27.63 -4.49
C ILE A 68 9.68 -27.70 -4.82
N ALA A 69 9.10 -28.90 -4.87
CA ALA A 69 7.67 -29.08 -4.95
C ALA A 69 7.04 -28.76 -3.58
N TRP A 70 5.94 -28.01 -3.57
CA TRP A 70 5.23 -27.60 -2.36
C TRP A 70 3.84 -28.22 -2.30
N VAL A 71 3.50 -28.79 -1.15
CA VAL A 71 2.16 -29.31 -0.84
C VAL A 71 1.41 -28.27 -0.02
N GLU A 72 0.18 -27.96 -0.43
CA GLU A 72 -0.71 -27.04 0.28
C GLU A 72 -1.51 -27.80 1.34
N LYS A 73 -1.46 -27.33 2.59
CA LYS A 73 -2.31 -27.80 3.68
C LYS A 73 -3.16 -26.65 4.22
N ASP A 74 -4.21 -26.98 4.94
CA ASP A 74 -5.03 -25.99 5.62
C ASP A 74 -4.19 -25.14 6.59
N ALA A 75 -4.54 -23.87 6.71
CA ALA A 75 -3.89 -22.91 7.57
C ALA A 75 -4.95 -22.09 8.35
N ASP A 76 -4.50 -21.39 9.37
CA ASP A 76 -5.32 -20.46 10.13
C ASP A 76 -5.90 -19.37 9.22
N LYS A 77 -7.08 -18.90 9.55
CA LYS A 77 -7.75 -17.82 8.78
C LYS A 77 -7.05 -16.47 8.92
N CYS A 78 -6.26 -16.27 9.98
CA CYS A 78 -5.59 -15.01 10.28
C CYS A 78 -4.10 -15.23 10.56
N VAL A 79 -3.28 -14.27 10.15
CA VAL A 79 -1.82 -14.27 10.33
C VAL A 79 -1.42 -12.96 10.99
N LYS A 80 -0.50 -13.00 11.96
CA LYS A 80 0.04 -11.79 12.58
C LYS A 80 0.91 -11.03 11.57
N MET A 81 0.62 -9.74 11.37
CA MET A 81 1.37 -8.89 10.46
C MET A 81 2.84 -8.79 10.85
N GLN A 82 3.14 -8.75 12.15
CA GLN A 82 4.51 -8.71 12.68
C GLN A 82 5.32 -9.97 12.38
N SER A 83 4.66 -11.11 12.14
CA SER A 83 5.37 -12.35 11.77
C SER A 83 5.74 -12.41 10.30
N LEU A 84 5.32 -11.44 9.50
CA LEU A 84 5.58 -11.41 8.07
C LEU A 84 7.01 -10.91 7.80
N ALA A 85 7.86 -11.78 7.26
CA ALA A 85 9.24 -11.48 6.91
C ALA A 85 9.40 -11.09 5.43
N GLY A 86 8.49 -11.55 4.57
CA GLY A 86 8.53 -11.24 3.14
C GLY A 86 7.38 -11.88 2.38
N ALA A 87 7.36 -11.61 1.08
CA ALA A 87 6.38 -12.20 0.17
C ALA A 87 6.93 -12.32 -1.24
N THR A 88 6.36 -13.24 -2.02
CA THR A 88 6.62 -13.36 -3.45
C THR A 88 5.33 -13.68 -4.19
N ILE A 89 5.17 -13.13 -5.38
CA ILE A 89 4.05 -13.44 -6.26
C ILE A 89 4.49 -14.59 -7.15
N THR A 90 3.91 -15.76 -6.95
CA THR A 90 4.28 -16.98 -7.70
C THR A 90 3.31 -17.26 -8.82
N ARG A 91 2.06 -16.80 -8.70
CA ARG A 91 0.97 -16.97 -9.67
C ARG A 91 0.06 -15.75 -9.64
N PRO A 92 -0.71 -15.47 -10.69
CA PRO A 92 -1.66 -14.35 -10.73
C PRO A 92 -2.71 -14.41 -9.62
N ASP A 93 -3.05 -15.60 -9.15
CA ASP A 93 -4.09 -15.89 -8.18
C ASP A 93 -3.56 -16.13 -6.75
N SER A 94 -2.26 -16.00 -6.52
CA SER A 94 -1.67 -16.34 -5.22
C SER A 94 -0.39 -15.60 -4.90
N VAL A 95 -0.22 -15.32 -3.61
CA VAL A 95 0.98 -14.72 -3.03
C VAL A 95 1.52 -15.66 -1.96
N ASP A 96 2.79 -16.01 -2.07
CA ASP A 96 3.47 -16.78 -1.04
C ASP A 96 4.09 -15.83 -0.01
N LEU A 97 3.70 -15.99 1.24
CA LEU A 97 4.13 -15.21 2.39
C LEU A 97 5.19 -16.00 3.17
N PHE A 98 6.29 -15.35 3.49
CA PHE A 98 7.33 -15.88 4.33
C PHE A 98 7.15 -15.36 5.74
N LEU A 99 7.05 -16.26 6.71
CA LEU A 99 6.90 -15.89 8.10
C LEU A 99 8.25 -16.00 8.85
N ALA A 100 8.40 -15.24 9.91
CA ALA A 100 9.48 -15.43 10.86
C ALA A 100 9.47 -16.90 11.34
N GLY A 101 10.65 -17.52 11.39
CA GLY A 101 10.78 -18.95 11.68
C GLY A 101 10.69 -19.87 10.46
N GLY A 102 10.73 -19.33 9.23
CA GLY A 102 10.86 -20.11 7.99
C GLY A 102 9.58 -20.75 7.49
N LYS A 103 8.45 -20.56 8.14
CA LYS A 103 7.15 -21.04 7.67
C LYS A 103 6.72 -20.29 6.41
N ARG A 104 6.10 -21.01 5.48
CA ARG A 104 5.52 -20.46 4.25
C ARG A 104 4.01 -20.60 4.25
N LEU A 105 3.33 -19.54 3.88
CA LEU A 105 1.89 -19.53 3.66
C LEU A 105 1.58 -19.04 2.27
N ARG A 106 0.63 -19.65 1.59
CA ARG A 106 0.07 -19.17 0.34
C ARG A 106 -1.24 -18.48 0.61
N ALA A 107 -1.33 -17.21 0.27
CA ALA A 107 -2.58 -16.47 0.23
C ALA A 107 -3.22 -16.70 -1.13
N LYS A 108 -4.37 -17.39 -1.16
CA LYS A 108 -5.20 -17.54 -2.34
C LYS A 108 -6.03 -16.27 -2.55
N LEU A 109 -6.02 -15.72 -3.74
CA LEU A 109 -6.71 -14.49 -4.11
C LEU A 109 -7.99 -14.74 -4.89
N GLY A 110 -8.79 -13.69 -5.04
CA GLY A 110 -9.97 -13.73 -5.90
C GLY A 110 -9.60 -13.81 -7.37
N SER A 111 -10.51 -14.34 -8.20
CA SER A 111 -10.36 -14.40 -9.66
C SER A 111 -10.31 -13.02 -10.32
N GLU A 112 -10.84 -12.00 -9.65
CA GLU A 112 -10.90 -10.61 -10.13
C GLU A 112 -9.67 -9.78 -9.68
N CYS A 113 -8.59 -10.47 -9.31
CA CYS A 113 -7.38 -9.79 -8.87
C CYS A 113 -6.66 -9.18 -10.08
N PRO A 114 -6.49 -7.85 -10.15
CA PRO A 114 -5.61 -7.25 -11.13
C PRO A 114 -4.17 -7.68 -10.87
N ALA A 115 -3.33 -7.70 -11.91
CA ALA A 115 -1.96 -8.14 -11.82
C ALA A 115 -1.21 -7.39 -10.70
N LEU A 116 -0.92 -8.08 -9.60
CA LEU A 116 -0.15 -7.54 -8.47
C LEU A 116 1.33 -7.39 -8.81
N ASP A 117 1.81 -8.13 -9.80
CA ASP A 117 3.20 -8.20 -10.24
C ASP A 117 3.60 -7.05 -11.16
N PHE A 118 2.66 -6.35 -11.78
CA PHE A 118 2.94 -5.31 -12.78
C PHE A 118 3.90 -4.22 -12.26
N TYR A 119 3.80 -3.84 -10.99
CA TYR A 119 4.68 -2.84 -10.36
C TYR A 119 5.61 -3.43 -9.28
N SER A 120 5.84 -4.73 -9.30
CA SER A 120 6.75 -5.43 -8.37
C SER A 120 6.46 -5.16 -6.90
N GLY A 121 5.20 -5.11 -6.51
CA GLY A 121 4.87 -4.96 -5.10
C GLY A 121 3.40 -4.69 -4.82
N PHE A 122 3.05 -5.01 -3.61
CA PHE A 122 1.73 -4.76 -3.05
C PHE A 122 1.88 -4.28 -1.60
N TYR A 123 0.82 -3.78 -1.04
CA TYR A 123 0.75 -3.40 0.37
C TYR A 123 -0.53 -3.95 1.02
N VAL A 124 -0.48 -4.07 2.33
CA VAL A 124 -1.61 -4.45 3.16
C VAL A 124 -1.94 -3.28 4.07
N LYS A 125 -3.20 -2.91 4.16
CA LYS A 125 -3.62 -1.87 5.09
C LYS A 125 -3.55 -2.44 6.52
N PRO A 126 -2.81 -1.79 7.43
CA PRO A 126 -2.76 -2.22 8.82
C PRO A 126 -4.15 -2.22 9.46
N THR A 127 -4.50 -3.29 10.14
CA THR A 127 -5.70 -3.40 10.93
C THR A 127 -5.40 -3.12 12.41
N ARG A 128 -6.40 -2.74 13.19
CA ARG A 128 -6.22 -2.41 14.61
C ARG A 128 -5.74 -3.60 15.44
N ASP A 129 -6.11 -4.80 15.01
CA ASP A 129 -5.73 -6.06 15.67
C ASP A 129 -4.34 -6.59 15.26
N GLY A 130 -3.66 -5.93 14.32
CA GLY A 130 -2.36 -6.35 13.81
C GLY A 130 -2.38 -7.67 13.05
N MET A 131 -3.56 -8.15 12.64
CA MET A 131 -3.75 -9.40 11.92
C MET A 131 -4.14 -9.17 10.46
N ILE A 132 -3.72 -10.06 9.59
CA ILE A 132 -4.21 -10.19 8.22
C ILE A 132 -5.08 -11.42 8.15
N CYS A 133 -6.35 -11.27 7.79
CA CYS A 133 -7.34 -12.35 7.80
C CYS A 133 -7.92 -12.62 6.41
N ALA A 134 -8.04 -13.89 6.07
CA ALA A 134 -8.78 -14.32 4.88
C ALA A 134 -10.26 -13.87 4.96
N LYS A 135 -10.84 -13.55 3.81
CA LYS A 135 -12.23 -13.06 3.63
C LYS A 135 -12.49 -11.66 4.21
N ARG A 136 -11.59 -11.12 5.02
CA ARG A 136 -11.68 -9.78 5.61
C ARG A 136 -10.75 -8.78 4.90
N ASP A 137 -9.50 -9.17 4.72
CA ASP A 137 -8.45 -8.26 4.24
C ASP A 137 -8.11 -8.50 2.77
N MET A 138 -7.39 -7.54 2.20
CA MET A 138 -7.02 -7.53 0.80
C MET A 138 -5.60 -7.02 0.61
N PHE A 139 -4.95 -7.48 -0.43
CA PHE A 139 -3.73 -6.90 -0.95
C PHE A 139 -4.08 -5.77 -1.93
N ARG A 140 -3.31 -4.71 -1.90
CA ARG A 140 -3.44 -3.58 -2.81
C ARG A 140 -2.22 -3.47 -3.69
N SER A 141 -2.41 -3.41 -4.99
CA SER A 141 -1.34 -3.10 -5.93
C SER A 141 -0.99 -1.61 -5.88
N ARG A 142 0.19 -1.25 -6.38
CA ARG A 142 0.58 0.16 -6.51
C ARG A 142 -0.27 0.94 -7.50
N SER A 143 -0.88 0.25 -8.45
CA SER A 143 -1.84 0.83 -9.40
C SER A 143 -3.22 1.09 -8.81
N GLY A 144 -3.45 0.75 -7.53
CA GLY A 144 -4.73 0.94 -6.84
C GLY A 144 -5.68 -0.25 -6.92
N GLY A 145 -5.32 -1.33 -7.61
CA GLY A 145 -6.12 -2.55 -7.64
C GLY A 145 -6.17 -3.26 -6.29
N GLU A 146 -7.30 -3.86 -5.97
CA GLU A 146 -7.54 -4.58 -4.71
C GLU A 146 -7.77 -6.06 -4.97
N CYS A 147 -7.03 -6.90 -4.25
CA CYS A 147 -7.09 -8.36 -4.34
C CYS A 147 -7.52 -8.95 -3.01
N ARG A 148 -8.74 -9.41 -2.91
CA ARG A 148 -9.28 -10.01 -1.69
C ARG A 148 -8.61 -11.35 -1.40
N ILE A 149 -8.18 -11.55 -0.16
CA ILE A 149 -7.64 -12.83 0.31
C ILE A 149 -8.80 -13.78 0.56
N LYS A 150 -8.87 -14.89 -0.18
CA LYS A 150 -9.92 -15.92 -0.03
C LYS A 150 -9.58 -16.91 1.08
N ALA A 151 -8.34 -17.37 1.11
CA ALA A 151 -7.87 -18.37 2.08
C ALA A 151 -6.37 -18.30 2.26
N PHE A 152 -5.87 -18.79 3.37
CA PHE A 152 -4.47 -19.11 3.57
C PHE A 152 -4.26 -20.63 3.49
N ARG A 153 -3.12 -21.05 2.95
CA ARG A 153 -2.65 -22.43 2.88
C ARG A 153 -1.22 -22.51 3.37
N THR A 154 -0.92 -23.44 4.26
CA THR A 154 0.46 -23.72 4.67
C THR A 154 1.18 -24.48 3.56
N LEU A 155 2.38 -24.02 3.18
CA LEU A 155 3.23 -24.70 2.22
C LEU A 155 4.25 -25.55 2.96
N ILE A 156 4.26 -26.85 2.67
CA ILE A 156 5.27 -27.78 3.14
C ILE A 156 5.99 -28.39 1.96
N PRO A 157 7.33 -28.60 2.03
CA PRO A 157 8.04 -29.27 0.94
C PRO A 157 7.52 -30.69 0.77
N ALA A 158 7.28 -31.09 -0.48
CA ALA A 158 7.05 -32.49 -0.81
C ALA A 158 8.33 -33.28 -0.50
N ARG A 159 8.18 -34.37 0.21
CA ARG A 159 9.27 -35.32 0.47
C ARG A 159 9.43 -36.29 -0.69
#